data_a6fb74e350b6e039dffb68ad459c080f
#
_entry.id   a6fb74e350b6e039dffb68ad459c080f
#
_cell.length_a   1.000
_cell.length_b   1.000
_cell.length_c   1.000
_cell.angle_alpha   90.00
_cell.angle_beta   90.00
_cell.angle_gamma   90.00
#
_symmetry.space_group_name_H-M   'P 1'
#
loop_
_entity.id
_entity.type
_entity.pdbx_description
1 polymer ?
#
loop_
_entity_poly.entity_id
_entity_poly.type
_entity_poly.pdbx_seq_one_letter_code
_entity_poly.pdbx_strand_id
1 'polypeptide(L)'
;MVRDQKNVCRKAGIALLVLTSMWVITERVETARAQSSTNPAPVSDSELIAQFRRVEVASVSDAIEQIMGKKMYMSHHMQPIFVSKFAGFARTVQLKKDEGNKDPNALNGMLEAIDQGGTDSVYVMSVEDGEDIAGMGGLMGTAMASRGYAGAVIDGGVRDVGYLRKIGFPVFATGIVPSTSVHHYRFAGAQIPLVCNGVPVNPGDIVVADSDGVTVVPRAQAQAVLTLAQQMDFKEHSMYPVIEQMKSIVEAVKKFGRL
;
A
#
# COMPACT_ATOMS: atom_id res chain seq x y z
N MET A 1 80.46 6.57 -41.15
CA MET A 1 80.11 6.32 -39.77
C MET A 1 78.99 7.30 -39.40
N VAL A 2 77.86 7.21 -40.10
CA VAL A 2 76.58 7.98 -39.82
C VAL A 2 75.46 7.06 -40.17
N ARG A 3 75.05 6.20 -39.23
CA ARG A 3 73.86 5.37 -39.28
C ARG A 3 73.62 4.90 -37.87
N ASP A 4 72.93 5.71 -37.05
CA ASP A 4 72.17 5.14 -35.90
C ASP A 4 71.37 6.15 -35.08
N GLN A 5 71.09 7.36 -35.55
CA GLN A 5 70.33 8.30 -34.77
C GLN A 5 68.82 8.45 -35.17
N LYS A 6 68.39 7.83 -36.27
CA LYS A 6 66.98 7.96 -36.75
C LYS A 6 65.99 6.95 -36.13
N ASN A 7 66.49 5.89 -35.50
CA ASN A 7 65.60 4.84 -34.94
C ASN A 7 65.23 5.04 -33.46
N VAL A 8 65.88 5.92 -32.71
CA VAL A 8 65.62 6.16 -31.30
C VAL A 8 64.42 7.12 -31.12
N CYS A 9 64.28 8.15 -31.99
CA CYS A 9 63.17 9.08 -31.91
C CYS A 9 61.81 8.49 -32.30
N ARG A 10 61.77 7.43 -33.11
CA ARG A 10 60.54 6.80 -33.54
C ARG A 10 59.88 5.90 -32.47
N LYS A 11 60.71 5.31 -31.58
CA LYS A 11 60.16 4.48 -30.47
C LYS A 11 59.69 5.28 -29.27
N ALA A 12 60.26 6.46 -29.01
CA ALA A 12 59.83 7.32 -27.93
C ALA A 12 58.48 8.01 -28.21
N GLY A 13 58.18 8.36 -29.47
CA GLY A 13 56.93 8.99 -29.84
C GLY A 13 55.71 8.07 -29.79
N ILE A 14 55.90 6.77 -30.05
CA ILE A 14 54.80 5.78 -30.01
C ILE A 14 54.47 5.41 -28.55
N ALA A 15 55.44 5.35 -27.66
CA ALA A 15 55.21 5.07 -26.24
C ALA A 15 54.46 6.21 -25.53
N LEU A 16 54.67 7.47 -25.89
CA LEU A 16 54.01 8.63 -25.30
C LEU A 16 52.55 8.77 -25.76
N LEU A 17 52.23 8.42 -27.00
CA LEU A 17 50.87 8.42 -27.55
C LEU A 17 50.01 7.30 -26.97
N VAL A 18 50.56 6.15 -26.63
CA VAL A 18 49.82 5.04 -26.00
C VAL A 18 49.49 5.34 -24.52
N LEU A 19 50.41 5.98 -23.81
CA LEU A 19 50.21 6.35 -22.39
C LEU A 19 49.15 7.47 -22.24
N THR A 20 49.10 8.45 -23.13
CA THR A 20 48.09 9.50 -23.11
C THR A 20 46.71 8.99 -23.50
N SER A 21 46.61 8.03 -24.42
CA SER A 21 45.32 7.42 -24.80
C SER A 21 44.77 6.49 -23.72
N MET A 22 45.61 5.79 -22.95
CA MET A 22 45.18 5.00 -21.80
C MET A 22 44.71 5.87 -20.63
N TRP A 23 45.34 7.02 -20.40
CA TRP A 23 44.91 7.91 -19.30
C TRP A 23 43.55 8.56 -19.59
N VAL A 24 43.28 8.97 -20.81
CA VAL A 24 41.97 9.54 -21.22
C VAL A 24 40.84 8.48 -21.20
N ILE A 25 41.17 7.20 -21.47
CA ILE A 25 40.18 6.12 -21.39
C ILE A 25 39.85 5.78 -19.94
N THR A 26 40.82 5.79 -19.02
CA THR A 26 40.56 5.55 -17.60
C THR A 26 39.70 6.67 -16.95
N GLU A 27 39.99 7.95 -17.25
CA GLU A 27 39.14 9.05 -16.75
C GLU A 27 37.73 9.02 -17.32
N ARG A 28 37.54 8.64 -18.60
CA ARG A 28 36.18 8.50 -19.17
C ARG A 28 35.41 7.31 -18.60
N VAL A 29 36.07 6.25 -18.18
CA VAL A 29 35.44 5.10 -17.53
C VAL A 29 35.07 5.42 -16.09
N GLU A 30 35.91 6.17 -15.36
CA GLU A 30 35.57 6.61 -13.99
C GLU A 30 34.47 7.67 -13.97
N THR A 31 34.44 8.63 -14.89
CA THR A 31 33.32 9.61 -15.00
C THR A 31 32.03 8.96 -15.45
N ALA A 32 32.06 7.94 -16.31
CA ALA A 32 30.85 7.17 -16.68
C ALA A 32 30.34 6.29 -15.52
N ARG A 33 31.24 5.80 -14.66
CA ARG A 33 30.87 4.99 -13.48
C ARG A 33 30.32 5.84 -12.34
N ALA A 34 30.73 7.10 -12.22
CA ALA A 34 30.22 8.05 -11.24
C ALA A 34 28.81 8.58 -11.60
N GLN A 35 28.37 8.49 -12.85
CA GLN A 35 27.04 8.94 -13.30
C GLN A 35 25.95 7.86 -13.22
N SER A 36 26.26 6.62 -12.82
CA SER A 36 25.27 5.52 -12.79
C SER A 36 24.77 5.14 -11.39
N SER A 37 25.06 5.93 -10.36
CA SER A 37 24.55 5.70 -9.00
C SER A 37 23.65 6.83 -8.50
N THR A 38 22.75 7.34 -9.34
CA THR A 38 21.56 8.03 -8.81
C THR A 38 20.59 6.97 -8.34
N ASN A 39 20.69 6.57 -7.09
CA ASN A 39 19.54 5.97 -6.43
C ASN A 39 18.34 6.90 -6.69
N PRO A 40 17.26 6.43 -7.29
CA PRO A 40 16.09 7.27 -7.45
C PRO A 40 15.72 7.82 -6.07
N ALA A 41 15.42 9.12 -6.01
CA ALA A 41 14.97 9.76 -4.78
C ALA A 41 13.84 8.90 -4.16
N PRO A 42 13.82 8.72 -2.84
CA PRO A 42 12.77 7.94 -2.21
C PRO A 42 11.41 8.53 -2.60
N VAL A 43 10.52 7.66 -3.07
CA VAL A 43 9.15 8.03 -3.45
C VAL A 43 8.47 8.66 -2.22
N SER A 44 7.82 9.80 -2.40
CA SER A 44 7.09 10.46 -1.30
C SER A 44 5.93 9.57 -0.82
N ASP A 45 5.50 9.75 0.42
CA ASP A 45 4.38 9.00 1.00
C ASP A 45 3.09 9.18 0.18
N SER A 46 2.80 10.39 -0.28
CA SER A 46 1.62 10.66 -1.12
C SER A 46 1.71 9.98 -2.49
N GLU A 47 2.88 9.97 -3.12
CA GLU A 47 3.08 9.28 -4.38
C GLU A 47 2.99 7.75 -4.20
N LEU A 48 3.54 7.21 -3.11
CA LEU A 48 3.43 5.80 -2.78
C LEU A 48 1.96 5.37 -2.66
N ILE A 49 1.14 6.12 -1.94
CA ILE A 49 -0.29 5.86 -1.80
C ILE A 49 -1.02 6.02 -3.14
N ALA A 50 -0.69 7.06 -3.92
CA ALA A 50 -1.28 7.26 -5.25
C ALA A 50 -1.00 6.08 -6.19
N GLN A 51 0.18 5.46 -6.09
CA GLN A 51 0.53 4.28 -6.88
C GLN A 51 -0.24 3.04 -6.40
N PHE A 52 -0.37 2.80 -5.09
CA PHE A 52 -1.19 1.70 -4.58
C PHE A 52 -2.66 1.80 -5.00
N ARG A 53 -3.23 3.00 -5.13
CA ARG A 53 -4.61 3.20 -5.64
C ARG A 53 -4.80 2.74 -7.09
N ARG A 54 -3.74 2.58 -7.87
CA ARG A 54 -3.80 2.18 -9.28
C ARG A 54 -3.65 0.68 -9.50
N VAL A 55 -3.13 -0.06 -8.51
CA VAL A 55 -2.90 -1.51 -8.59
C VAL A 55 -4.08 -2.24 -7.99
N GLU A 56 -4.48 -3.37 -8.55
CA GLU A 56 -5.56 -4.20 -8.00
C GLU A 56 -5.14 -4.86 -6.68
N VAL A 57 -6.10 -5.00 -5.76
CA VAL A 57 -5.86 -5.58 -4.43
C VAL A 57 -5.40 -7.03 -4.54
N ALA A 58 -5.89 -7.78 -5.53
CA ALA A 58 -5.44 -9.15 -5.81
C ALA A 58 -3.92 -9.19 -6.09
N SER A 59 -3.43 -8.34 -7.00
CA SER A 59 -2.00 -8.25 -7.31
C SER A 59 -1.15 -7.81 -6.11
N VAL A 60 -1.69 -6.93 -5.24
CA VAL A 60 -1.02 -6.54 -3.99
C VAL A 60 -0.94 -7.72 -3.04
N SER A 61 -2.02 -8.49 -2.89
CA SER A 61 -2.07 -9.68 -2.04
C SER A 61 -1.06 -10.74 -2.48
N ASP A 62 -1.00 -11.03 -3.77
CA ASP A 62 -0.08 -12.01 -4.35
C ASP A 62 1.39 -11.59 -4.18
N ALA A 63 1.67 -10.31 -4.38
CA ALA A 63 3.01 -9.76 -4.15
C ALA A 63 3.44 -9.89 -2.68
N ILE A 64 2.53 -9.66 -1.72
CA ILE A 64 2.81 -9.88 -0.30
C ILE A 64 3.11 -11.35 -0.02
N GLU A 65 2.27 -12.25 -0.51
CA GLU A 65 2.48 -13.70 -0.30
C GLU A 65 3.81 -14.15 -0.88
N GLN A 66 4.18 -13.66 -2.06
CA GLN A 66 5.45 -14.00 -2.69
C GLN A 66 6.67 -13.42 -1.93
N ILE A 67 6.60 -12.21 -1.41
CA ILE A 67 7.72 -11.55 -0.71
C ILE A 67 7.85 -12.05 0.73
N MET A 68 6.73 -12.23 1.43
CA MET A 68 6.72 -12.45 2.87
C MET A 68 6.35 -13.88 3.26
N GLY A 69 5.81 -14.69 2.34
CA GLY A 69 5.27 -16.03 2.64
C GLY A 69 4.07 -15.99 3.60
N LYS A 70 3.34 -14.87 3.65
CA LYS A 70 2.23 -14.64 4.59
C LYS A 70 1.03 -14.06 3.88
N LYS A 71 -0.16 -14.45 4.34
CA LYS A 71 -1.42 -13.85 3.93
C LYS A 71 -1.69 -12.62 4.78
N MET A 72 -1.93 -11.48 4.13
CA MET A 72 -2.21 -10.20 4.77
C MET A 72 -3.52 -9.59 4.27
N TYR A 73 -4.41 -10.39 3.71
CA TYR A 73 -5.76 -9.98 3.36
C TYR A 73 -6.76 -10.37 4.45
N MET A 74 -7.74 -9.52 4.66
CA MET A 74 -8.84 -9.75 5.61
C MET A 74 -9.77 -10.83 5.08
N SER A 75 -10.45 -11.55 5.98
CA SER A 75 -11.37 -12.61 5.58
C SER A 75 -12.55 -12.06 4.77
N HIS A 76 -13.25 -12.95 4.05
CA HIS A 76 -14.44 -12.62 3.27
C HIS A 76 -15.60 -12.02 4.09
N HIS A 77 -15.53 -12.03 5.41
CA HIS A 77 -16.49 -11.32 6.27
C HIS A 77 -16.30 -9.81 6.23
N MET A 78 -15.12 -9.32 5.87
CA MET A 78 -14.87 -7.89 5.65
C MET A 78 -15.39 -7.47 4.27
N GLN A 79 -16.56 -6.85 4.25
CA GLN A 79 -17.28 -6.53 3.02
C GLN A 79 -17.35 -5.02 2.75
N PRO A 80 -17.27 -4.59 1.49
CA PRO A 80 -17.55 -3.19 1.16
C PRO A 80 -19.02 -2.86 1.41
N ILE A 81 -19.26 -1.78 2.13
CA ILE A 81 -20.63 -1.25 2.32
C ILE A 81 -21.18 -0.70 1.00
N PHE A 82 -20.30 -0.21 0.16
CA PHE A 82 -20.46 0.02 -1.27
C PHE A 82 -19.09 -0.02 -1.94
N VAL A 83 -19.04 -0.45 -3.20
CA VAL A 83 -17.78 -0.66 -3.91
C VAL A 83 -17.06 0.67 -4.11
N SER A 84 -15.84 0.74 -3.60
CA SER A 84 -14.95 1.88 -3.82
C SER A 84 -13.50 1.44 -3.59
N LYS A 85 -12.61 1.85 -4.48
CA LYS A 85 -11.17 1.57 -4.38
C LYS A 85 -10.48 2.70 -3.62
N PHE A 86 -9.67 2.34 -2.62
CA PHE A 86 -8.83 3.29 -1.91
C PHE A 86 -7.52 2.65 -1.43
N ALA A 87 -6.55 3.51 -1.13
CA ALA A 87 -5.37 3.15 -0.36
C ALA A 87 -5.01 4.31 0.57
N GLY A 88 -4.41 3.99 1.72
CA GLY A 88 -3.94 4.98 2.67
C GLY A 88 -3.22 4.37 3.87
N PHE A 89 -2.67 5.22 4.73
CA PHE A 89 -1.96 4.80 5.94
C PHE A 89 -2.94 4.46 7.05
N ALA A 90 -2.74 3.31 7.69
CA ALA A 90 -3.56 2.84 8.80
C ALA A 90 -3.50 3.78 10.00
N ARG A 91 -4.66 4.26 10.43
CA ARG A 91 -4.88 4.89 11.72
C ARG A 91 -5.71 3.96 12.57
N THR A 92 -5.03 3.23 13.43
CA THR A 92 -5.61 2.14 14.20
C THR A 92 -6.34 2.65 15.44
N VAL A 93 -7.51 2.06 15.72
CA VAL A 93 -8.32 2.33 16.92
C VAL A 93 -8.90 1.03 17.45
N GLN A 94 -8.86 0.84 18.75
CA GLN A 94 -9.43 -0.32 19.42
C GLN A 94 -10.53 0.07 20.39
N LEU A 95 -11.67 -0.62 20.26
CA LEU A 95 -12.74 -0.61 21.25
C LEU A 95 -12.78 -1.94 22.00
N LYS A 96 -12.99 -1.88 23.31
CA LYS A 96 -13.20 -3.05 24.16
C LYS A 96 -14.58 -3.04 24.78
N LYS A 97 -15.14 -4.22 24.92
CA LYS A 97 -16.44 -4.44 25.54
C LYS A 97 -16.44 -3.94 26.97
N ASP A 98 -17.48 -3.20 27.33
CA ASP A 98 -17.69 -2.61 28.68
C ASP A 98 -19.19 -2.37 28.88
N GLU A 99 -19.91 -3.47 29.05
CA GLU A 99 -21.38 -3.46 29.14
C GLU A 99 -21.87 -2.66 30.34
N GLY A 100 -22.82 -1.77 30.07
CA GLY A 100 -23.42 -0.92 31.10
C GLY A 100 -22.54 0.25 31.52
N ASN A 101 -21.47 0.56 30.76
CA ASN A 101 -20.63 1.72 31.00
C ASN A 101 -21.45 3.01 31.03
N LYS A 102 -21.29 3.78 32.12
CA LYS A 102 -21.98 5.05 32.33
C LYS A 102 -21.12 6.28 32.14
N ASP A 103 -19.84 6.09 31.80
CA ASP A 103 -18.94 7.20 31.51
C ASP A 103 -19.33 7.85 30.17
N PRO A 104 -19.78 9.12 30.17
CA PRO A 104 -20.14 9.82 28.95
C PRO A 104 -18.95 10.04 28.01
N ASN A 105 -17.70 9.90 28.50
CA ASN A 105 -16.46 10.10 27.75
C ASN A 105 -15.83 8.78 27.31
N ALA A 106 -16.45 7.64 27.57
CA ALA A 106 -15.88 6.31 27.31
C ALA A 106 -15.39 6.12 25.87
N LEU A 107 -15.93 6.84 24.90
CA LEU A 107 -15.62 6.74 23.49
C LEU A 107 -14.91 7.98 22.92
N ASN A 108 -14.60 9.00 23.72
CA ASN A 108 -14.01 10.26 23.23
C ASN A 108 -12.69 10.03 22.48
N GLY A 109 -11.84 9.13 22.96
CA GLY A 109 -10.54 8.86 22.33
C GLY A 109 -10.65 8.33 20.89
N MET A 110 -11.73 7.63 20.53
CA MET A 110 -11.95 7.23 19.13
C MET A 110 -12.31 8.42 18.22
N LEU A 111 -13.02 9.42 18.76
CA LEU A 111 -13.36 10.65 18.03
C LEU A 111 -12.13 11.54 17.88
N GLU A 112 -11.35 11.69 18.95
CA GLU A 112 -10.08 12.41 18.92
C GLU A 112 -9.09 11.80 17.92
N ALA A 113 -9.07 10.46 17.79
CA ALA A 113 -8.24 9.77 16.80
C ALA A 113 -8.62 10.15 15.35
N ILE A 114 -9.89 10.42 15.07
CA ILE A 114 -10.32 10.95 13.76
C ILE A 114 -9.77 12.36 13.56
N ASP A 115 -9.87 13.22 14.56
CA ASP A 115 -9.41 14.61 14.48
C ASP A 115 -7.88 14.74 14.30
N GLN A 116 -7.12 13.74 14.74
CA GLN A 116 -5.67 13.67 14.57
C GLN A 116 -5.21 13.13 13.20
N GLY A 117 -6.10 12.60 12.38
CA GLY A 117 -5.81 12.10 11.05
C GLY A 117 -6.20 13.07 9.94
N GLY A 118 -6.06 12.66 8.70
CA GLY A 118 -6.35 13.51 7.53
C GLY A 118 -6.08 12.78 6.21
N THR A 119 -5.64 13.54 5.22
CA THR A 119 -5.36 13.05 3.86
C THR A 119 -4.50 11.80 3.85
N ASP A 120 -4.84 10.88 2.97
CA ASP A 120 -4.20 9.57 2.82
C ASP A 120 -4.27 8.65 4.05
N SER A 121 -5.11 8.96 5.04
CA SER A 121 -5.39 8.06 6.16
C SER A 121 -6.52 7.09 5.85
N VAL A 122 -6.40 5.85 6.37
CA VAL A 122 -7.49 4.88 6.47
C VAL A 122 -7.75 4.62 7.95
N TYR A 123 -8.98 4.84 8.39
CA TYR A 123 -9.38 4.55 9.77
C TYR A 123 -9.60 3.05 9.93
N VAL A 124 -8.80 2.38 10.74
CA VAL A 124 -8.87 0.94 10.98
C VAL A 124 -9.30 0.70 12.41
N MET A 125 -10.51 0.20 12.60
CA MET A 125 -11.08 -0.04 13.92
C MET A 125 -11.26 -1.53 14.17
N SER A 126 -10.79 -2.02 15.32
CA SER A 126 -11.13 -3.32 15.86
C SER A 126 -12.12 -3.15 17.02
N VAL A 127 -13.27 -3.82 16.92
CA VAL A 127 -14.31 -3.83 17.95
C VAL A 127 -14.35 -5.24 18.54
N GLU A 128 -13.99 -5.39 19.81
CA GLU A 128 -13.96 -6.68 20.49
C GLU A 128 -15.37 -7.30 20.50
N ASP A 129 -15.53 -8.52 19.94
CA ASP A 129 -16.84 -9.20 19.80
C ASP A 129 -17.94 -8.31 19.19
N GLY A 130 -17.56 -7.49 18.19
CA GLY A 130 -18.41 -6.40 17.69
C GLY A 130 -19.30 -6.75 16.51
N GLU A 131 -19.61 -8.03 16.25
CA GLU A 131 -20.40 -8.45 15.08
C GLU A 131 -21.76 -7.74 14.99
N ASP A 132 -22.47 -7.61 16.11
CA ASP A 132 -23.77 -6.97 16.19
C ASP A 132 -23.72 -5.53 16.78
N ILE A 133 -22.54 -4.91 16.79
CA ILE A 133 -22.35 -3.56 17.32
C ILE A 133 -21.82 -2.62 16.25
N ALA A 134 -22.51 -1.49 16.05
CA ALA A 134 -22.03 -0.43 15.18
C ALA A 134 -20.88 0.33 15.88
N GLY A 135 -19.66 0.08 15.40
CA GLY A 135 -18.46 0.85 15.79
C GLY A 135 -18.41 2.22 15.12
N MET A 136 -19.10 2.39 13.99
CA MET A 136 -19.09 3.61 13.18
C MET A 136 -20.46 3.94 12.61
N GLY A 137 -20.71 5.24 12.40
CA GLY A 137 -21.91 5.75 11.72
C GLY A 137 -21.66 7.05 10.96
N GLY A 138 -22.75 7.71 10.58
CA GLY A 138 -22.75 8.88 9.69
C GLY A 138 -21.93 10.07 10.20
N LEU A 139 -21.95 10.36 11.51
CA LEU A 139 -21.18 11.47 12.09
C LEU A 139 -19.67 11.27 11.92
N MET A 140 -19.18 10.06 12.24
CA MET A 140 -17.75 9.71 12.08
C MET A 140 -17.36 9.73 10.61
N GLY A 141 -18.20 9.16 9.71
CA GLY A 141 -17.95 9.19 8.27
C GLY A 141 -17.88 10.61 7.71
N THR A 142 -18.74 11.52 8.18
CA THR A 142 -18.71 12.93 7.79
C THR A 142 -17.41 13.61 8.25
N ALA A 143 -17.01 13.39 9.50
CA ALA A 143 -15.77 13.96 10.03
C ALA A 143 -14.55 13.46 9.24
N MET A 144 -14.46 12.16 8.99
CA MET A 144 -13.37 11.57 8.19
C MET A 144 -13.37 12.09 6.75
N ALA A 145 -14.51 12.13 6.08
CA ALA A 145 -14.65 12.66 4.73
C ALA A 145 -14.18 14.11 4.63
N SER A 146 -14.60 14.97 5.56
CA SER A 146 -14.19 16.40 5.59
C SER A 146 -12.71 16.60 5.87
N ARG A 147 -12.03 15.63 6.47
CA ARG A 147 -10.58 15.65 6.74
C ARG A 147 -9.76 14.98 5.64
N GLY A 148 -10.40 14.45 4.61
CA GLY A 148 -9.72 13.82 3.47
C GLY A 148 -9.23 12.40 3.73
N TYR A 149 -9.81 11.67 4.69
CA TYR A 149 -9.54 10.24 4.82
C TYR A 149 -9.89 9.50 3.54
N ALA A 150 -9.09 8.52 3.18
CA ALA A 150 -9.31 7.69 2.01
C ALA A 150 -10.48 6.69 2.20
N GLY A 151 -10.71 6.26 3.44
CA GLY A 151 -11.77 5.32 3.78
C GLY A 151 -11.68 4.83 5.21
N ALA A 152 -12.55 3.87 5.57
CA ALA A 152 -12.55 3.20 6.86
C ALA A 152 -12.71 1.69 6.71
N VAL A 153 -12.08 0.95 7.63
CA VAL A 153 -12.16 -0.51 7.76
C VAL A 153 -12.56 -0.82 9.21
N ILE A 154 -13.71 -1.41 9.40
CA ILE A 154 -14.35 -1.62 10.71
C ILE A 154 -14.52 -3.12 10.94
N ASP A 155 -13.70 -3.71 11.81
CA ASP A 155 -13.93 -5.08 12.29
C ASP A 155 -15.03 -5.05 13.36
N GLY A 156 -16.24 -4.99 12.85
CA GLY A 156 -17.48 -4.76 13.58
C GLY A 156 -18.58 -4.24 12.64
N GLY A 157 -19.74 -3.94 13.19
CA GLY A 157 -20.85 -3.37 12.43
C GLY A 157 -20.71 -1.89 12.13
N VAL A 158 -21.47 -1.42 11.14
CA VAL A 158 -21.66 0.00 10.81
C VAL A 158 -23.15 0.33 10.69
N ARG A 159 -23.49 1.62 10.88
CA ARG A 159 -24.85 2.14 10.70
C ARG A 159 -24.88 3.38 9.81
N ASP A 160 -26.06 3.94 9.57
CA ASP A 160 -26.26 5.14 8.74
C ASP A 160 -25.77 4.98 7.29
N VAL A 161 -25.82 3.75 6.76
CA VAL A 161 -25.26 3.35 5.46
C VAL A 161 -25.81 4.18 4.30
N GLY A 162 -27.11 4.52 4.34
CA GLY A 162 -27.71 5.39 3.32
C GLY A 162 -27.03 6.76 3.24
N TYR A 163 -26.65 7.31 4.40
CA TYR A 163 -25.95 8.57 4.48
C TYR A 163 -24.48 8.45 4.04
N LEU A 164 -23.79 7.40 4.49
CA LEU A 164 -22.40 7.12 4.06
C LEU A 164 -22.29 6.99 2.54
N ARG A 165 -23.25 6.31 1.90
CA ARG A 165 -23.33 6.24 0.43
C ARG A 165 -23.57 7.60 -0.21
N LYS A 166 -24.47 8.42 0.37
CA LYS A 166 -24.77 9.77 -0.13
C LYS A 166 -23.55 10.68 -0.15
N ILE A 167 -22.70 10.62 0.88
CA ILE A 167 -21.48 11.42 0.97
C ILE A 167 -20.29 10.78 0.23
N GLY A 168 -20.46 9.54 -0.30
CA GLY A 168 -19.43 8.83 -1.04
C GLY A 168 -18.22 8.41 -0.20
N PHE A 169 -18.38 8.26 1.14
CA PHE A 169 -17.26 7.88 2.01
C PHE A 169 -17.09 6.37 2.06
N PRO A 170 -15.96 5.80 1.55
CA PRO A 170 -15.76 4.36 1.47
C PRO A 170 -15.65 3.70 2.85
N VAL A 171 -16.41 2.63 3.06
CA VAL A 171 -16.37 1.86 4.31
C VAL A 171 -16.38 0.37 3.99
N PHE A 172 -15.49 -0.37 4.63
CA PHE A 172 -15.52 -1.82 4.75
C PHE A 172 -15.87 -2.20 6.17
N ALA A 173 -16.74 -3.19 6.35
CA ALA A 173 -17.18 -3.64 7.67
C ALA A 173 -17.56 -5.12 7.65
N THR A 174 -17.66 -5.74 8.82
CA THR A 174 -18.14 -7.13 8.94
C THR A 174 -19.66 -7.25 8.96
N GLY A 175 -20.39 -6.12 9.09
CA GLY A 175 -21.86 -6.12 9.06
C GLY A 175 -22.49 -4.73 9.04
N ILE A 176 -23.79 -4.72 8.82
CA ILE A 176 -24.64 -3.52 8.92
C ILE A 176 -25.65 -3.77 10.02
N VAL A 177 -25.59 -2.96 11.08
CA VAL A 177 -26.48 -3.11 12.26
C VAL A 177 -26.91 -1.75 12.76
N PRO A 178 -28.19 -1.57 13.21
CA PRO A 178 -28.69 -0.29 13.69
C PRO A 178 -28.33 0.00 15.17
N SER A 179 -27.41 -0.75 15.75
CA SER A 179 -27.02 -0.67 17.16
C SER A 179 -26.09 0.52 17.45
N THR A 180 -25.55 0.59 18.66
CA THR A 180 -24.61 1.60 19.10
C THR A 180 -23.54 0.99 20.00
N SER A 181 -22.32 1.52 19.94
CA SER A 181 -21.25 1.22 20.89
C SER A 181 -21.37 1.99 22.21
N VAL A 182 -22.21 3.03 22.27
CA VAL A 182 -22.44 3.83 23.49
C VAL A 182 -23.05 2.95 24.58
N HIS A 183 -22.47 2.99 25.79
CA HIS A 183 -22.81 2.18 26.96
C HIS A 183 -22.48 0.69 26.87
N HIS A 184 -21.93 0.24 25.74
CA HIS A 184 -21.54 -1.16 25.52
C HIS A 184 -20.02 -1.32 25.37
N TYR A 185 -19.33 -0.25 25.00
CA TYR A 185 -17.90 -0.27 24.72
C TYR A 185 -17.17 0.93 25.34
N ARG A 186 -15.87 0.80 25.47
CA ARG A 186 -14.96 1.87 25.82
C ARG A 186 -13.81 1.94 24.81
N PHE A 187 -13.25 3.10 24.63
CA PHE A 187 -12.00 3.29 23.92
C PHE A 187 -10.85 2.60 24.66
N ALA A 188 -10.06 1.81 23.95
CA ALA A 188 -8.93 1.08 24.50
C ALA A 188 -7.58 1.60 24.04
N GLY A 189 -7.55 2.31 22.89
CA GLY A 189 -6.33 2.93 22.38
C GLY A 189 -6.45 3.32 20.91
N ALA A 190 -5.64 4.29 20.51
CA ALA A 190 -5.41 4.67 19.12
C ALA A 190 -3.92 4.61 18.81
N GLN A 191 -3.58 4.45 17.53
CA GLN A 191 -2.20 4.34 17.05
C GLN A 191 -1.40 3.26 17.82
N ILE A 192 -2.05 2.12 18.04
CA ILE A 192 -1.49 0.90 18.63
C ILE A 192 -1.58 -0.26 17.62
N PRO A 193 -0.68 -1.24 17.68
CA PRO A 193 -0.85 -2.49 16.95
C PRO A 193 -2.15 -3.18 17.37
N LEU A 194 -2.90 -3.68 16.38
CA LEU A 194 -4.13 -4.44 16.61
C LEU A 194 -4.29 -5.56 15.58
N VAL A 195 -5.28 -6.41 15.78
CA VAL A 195 -5.73 -7.38 14.79
C VAL A 195 -7.09 -6.90 14.27
N CYS A 196 -7.23 -6.79 12.96
CA CYS A 196 -8.46 -6.43 12.28
C CYS A 196 -8.85 -7.55 11.34
N ASN A 197 -9.98 -8.20 11.60
CA ASN A 197 -10.49 -9.34 10.84
C ASN A 197 -9.43 -10.40 10.51
N GLY A 198 -8.66 -10.80 11.54
CA GLY A 198 -7.62 -11.81 11.46
C GLY A 198 -6.25 -11.33 10.95
N VAL A 199 -6.11 -10.07 10.54
CA VAL A 199 -4.87 -9.50 10.01
C VAL A 199 -4.23 -8.55 11.03
N PRO A 200 -2.92 -8.71 11.36
CA PRO A 200 -2.21 -7.74 12.18
C PRO A 200 -2.03 -6.42 11.40
N VAL A 201 -2.37 -5.30 12.05
CA VAL A 201 -2.26 -3.95 11.49
C VAL A 201 -1.49 -3.08 12.47
N ASN A 202 -0.38 -2.50 12.03
CA ASN A 202 0.34 -1.50 12.79
C ASN A 202 -0.02 -0.09 12.30
N PRO A 203 0.06 0.92 13.17
CA PRO A 203 -0.05 2.31 12.73
C PRO A 203 0.92 2.61 11.59
N GLY A 204 0.40 3.23 10.52
CA GLY A 204 1.20 3.59 9.34
C GLY A 204 1.43 2.47 8.32
N ASP A 205 0.97 1.23 8.55
CA ASP A 205 0.88 0.22 7.49
C ASP A 205 -0.05 0.73 6.36
N ILE A 206 0.15 0.25 5.14
CA ILE A 206 -0.69 0.68 4.02
C ILE A 206 -1.88 -0.27 3.90
N VAL A 207 -3.06 0.27 3.95
CA VAL A 207 -4.32 -0.45 3.71
C VAL A 207 -4.76 -0.19 2.28
N VAL A 208 -4.96 -1.25 1.50
CA VAL A 208 -5.46 -1.19 0.12
C VAL A 208 -6.76 -1.97 0.05
N ALA A 209 -7.77 -1.37 -0.56
CA ALA A 209 -9.11 -1.95 -0.65
C ALA A 209 -9.75 -1.69 -2.01
N ASP A 210 -10.46 -2.68 -2.54
CA ASP A 210 -11.34 -2.59 -3.71
C ASP A 210 -12.48 -3.60 -3.63
N SER A 211 -13.11 -3.96 -4.75
CA SER A 211 -14.23 -4.91 -4.79
C SER A 211 -13.88 -6.30 -4.25
N ASP A 212 -12.62 -6.71 -4.31
CA ASP A 212 -12.17 -8.03 -3.89
C ASP A 212 -11.95 -8.14 -2.38
N GLY A 213 -11.78 -6.98 -1.70
CA GLY A 213 -11.60 -6.94 -0.25
C GLY A 213 -10.55 -5.94 0.22
N VAL A 214 -9.92 -6.28 1.34
CA VAL A 214 -8.95 -5.42 2.03
C VAL A 214 -7.64 -6.19 2.26
N THR A 215 -6.53 -5.59 1.89
CA THR A 215 -5.17 -6.12 2.14
C THR A 215 -4.35 -5.08 2.90
N VAL A 216 -3.48 -5.56 3.79
CA VAL A 216 -2.58 -4.73 4.61
C VAL A 216 -1.14 -4.97 4.21
N VAL A 217 -0.45 -3.92 3.81
CA VAL A 217 0.97 -3.95 3.44
C VAL A 217 1.79 -3.36 4.58
N PRO A 218 2.66 -4.14 5.24
CA PRO A 218 3.56 -3.61 6.26
C PRO A 218 4.42 -2.47 5.68
N ARG A 219 4.50 -1.36 6.39
CA ARG A 219 5.18 -0.15 5.90
C ARG A 219 6.61 -0.42 5.41
N ALA A 220 7.35 -1.28 6.11
CA ALA A 220 8.72 -1.63 5.75
C ALA A 220 8.85 -2.37 4.41
N GLN A 221 7.78 -3.01 3.94
CA GLN A 221 7.76 -3.78 2.68
C GLN A 221 7.05 -3.03 1.54
N ALA A 222 6.54 -1.83 1.81
CA ALA A 222 5.64 -1.12 0.91
C ALA A 222 6.22 -0.94 -0.51
N GLN A 223 7.47 -0.50 -0.63
CA GLN A 223 8.08 -0.27 -1.94
C GLN A 223 8.32 -1.58 -2.71
N ALA A 224 8.78 -2.63 -2.02
CA ALA A 224 9.02 -3.93 -2.65
C ALA A 224 7.70 -4.57 -3.12
N VAL A 225 6.67 -4.54 -2.27
CA VAL A 225 5.33 -5.04 -2.60
C VAL A 225 4.74 -4.26 -3.76
N LEU A 226 4.78 -2.93 -3.74
CA LEU A 226 4.26 -2.11 -4.83
C LEU A 226 4.91 -2.44 -6.17
N THR A 227 6.25 -2.52 -6.19
CA THR A 227 6.99 -2.82 -7.42
C THR A 227 6.59 -4.17 -8.01
N LEU A 228 6.48 -5.20 -7.18
CA LEU A 228 6.10 -6.53 -7.64
C LEU A 228 4.62 -6.58 -8.05
N ALA A 229 3.73 -5.97 -7.27
CA ALA A 229 2.30 -5.89 -7.58
C ALA A 229 2.04 -5.18 -8.91
N GLN A 230 2.75 -4.07 -9.21
CA GLN A 230 2.65 -3.39 -10.50
C GLN A 230 3.10 -4.27 -11.67
N GLN A 231 4.13 -5.10 -11.48
CA GLN A 231 4.58 -6.04 -12.51
C GLN A 231 3.54 -7.15 -12.77
N MET A 232 2.94 -7.69 -11.69
CA MET A 232 1.89 -8.71 -11.79
C MET A 232 0.64 -8.15 -12.48
N ASP A 233 0.16 -7.01 -12.01
CA ASP A 233 -1.01 -6.29 -12.55
C ASP A 233 -0.83 -5.97 -14.05
N PHE A 234 0.31 -5.42 -14.44
CA PHE A 234 0.62 -5.14 -15.83
C PHE A 234 0.64 -6.41 -16.70
N LYS A 235 1.23 -7.48 -16.18
CA LYS A 235 1.31 -8.76 -16.90
C LYS A 235 -0.08 -9.36 -17.10
N GLU A 236 -0.91 -9.38 -16.07
CA GLU A 236 -2.26 -9.90 -16.12
C GLU A 236 -3.12 -9.10 -17.11
N HIS A 237 -3.13 -7.77 -17.01
CA HIS A 237 -3.85 -6.92 -17.93
C HIS A 237 -3.38 -7.04 -19.38
N SER A 238 -2.10 -7.35 -19.61
CA SER A 238 -1.56 -7.62 -20.94
C SER A 238 -2.05 -8.96 -21.53
N MET A 239 -2.50 -9.89 -20.68
CA MET A 239 -3.02 -11.18 -21.12
C MET A 239 -4.49 -11.13 -21.58
N TYR A 240 -5.32 -10.25 -21.01
CA TYR A 240 -6.74 -10.19 -21.32
C TYR A 240 -7.04 -10.04 -22.81
N PRO A 241 -6.47 -9.07 -23.56
CA PRO A 241 -6.70 -8.94 -25.00
C PRO A 241 -6.26 -10.18 -25.80
N VAL A 242 -5.20 -10.84 -25.34
CA VAL A 242 -4.71 -12.07 -26.00
C VAL A 242 -5.66 -13.22 -25.77
N ILE A 243 -6.19 -13.37 -24.54
CA ILE A 243 -7.22 -14.37 -24.22
C ILE A 243 -8.48 -14.13 -25.06
N GLU A 244 -8.93 -12.90 -25.15
CA GLU A 244 -10.10 -12.53 -25.96
C GLU A 244 -9.90 -12.85 -27.45
N GLN A 245 -8.74 -12.54 -28.00
CA GLN A 245 -8.40 -12.79 -29.40
C GLN A 245 -8.26 -14.28 -29.70
N MET A 246 -7.54 -15.02 -28.86
CA MET A 246 -7.21 -16.42 -29.08
C MET A 246 -8.28 -17.36 -28.53
N LYS A 247 -9.19 -16.87 -27.68
CA LYS A 247 -10.20 -17.65 -26.94
C LYS A 247 -9.57 -18.82 -26.17
N SER A 248 -8.34 -18.60 -25.68
CA SER A 248 -7.54 -19.61 -24.98
C SER A 248 -6.65 -18.96 -23.90
N ILE A 249 -6.92 -19.28 -22.66
CA ILE A 249 -6.05 -18.90 -21.54
C ILE A 249 -4.70 -19.63 -21.59
N VAL A 250 -4.69 -20.87 -22.07
CA VAL A 250 -3.48 -21.68 -22.18
C VAL A 250 -2.46 -21.03 -23.11
N GLU A 251 -2.92 -20.53 -24.26
CA GLU A 251 -2.02 -19.87 -25.22
C GLU A 251 -1.51 -18.51 -24.70
N ALA A 252 -2.34 -17.76 -23.98
CA ALA A 252 -1.90 -16.53 -23.34
C ALA A 252 -0.82 -16.82 -22.27
N VAL A 253 -1.04 -17.83 -21.41
CA VAL A 253 -0.05 -18.22 -20.38
C VAL A 253 1.25 -18.71 -21.01
N LYS A 254 1.22 -19.44 -22.13
CA LYS A 254 2.44 -19.84 -22.87
C LYS A 254 3.22 -18.61 -23.35
N LYS A 255 2.52 -17.57 -23.84
CA LYS A 255 3.14 -16.34 -24.38
C LYS A 255 3.75 -15.46 -23.30
N PHE A 256 3.08 -15.28 -22.16
CA PHE A 256 3.48 -14.35 -21.11
C PHE A 256 4.17 -15.03 -19.92
N GLY A 257 4.14 -16.35 -19.85
CA GLY A 257 4.55 -17.11 -18.70
C GLY A 257 3.49 -17.12 -17.60
N ARG A 258 3.67 -17.97 -16.58
CA ARG A 258 2.76 -18.04 -15.43
C ARG A 258 2.80 -16.75 -14.63
N LEU A 259 1.65 -16.39 -14.03
CA LEU A 259 1.53 -15.32 -13.02
C LEU A 259 2.36 -15.64 -11.79
#